data_35bbfc6b3d5824ef312bb5aa72c4829d
#
_entry.id   35bbfc6b3d5824ef312bb5aa72c4829d
#
_cell.length_a   1.000
_cell.length_b   1.000
_cell.length_c   1.000
_cell.angle_alpha   90.00
_cell.angle_beta   90.00
_cell.angle_gamma   90.00
#
_symmetry.space_group_name_H-M   'P 1'
#
loop_
_entity.id
_entity.type
_entity.pdbx_description
1 polymer ?
#
loop_
_entity_poly.entity_id
_entity_poly.type
_entity_poly.pdbx_seq_one_letter_code
_entity_poly.pdbx_strand_id
1 'polypeptide(L)'
;SGTRGDTGQIRDSSDFDYLPKPSSDQGQLEADFVRWGYCLVEDAMSPEQVNAQVNRLVEQAEAERNLDQAINTSANKTSQLVNNLVLKGQVFRDAVEFLESAAQKGPLVDELLTKIMGKGFGLGCAHGSIVHEGGGLQEIHIDQGIVPMPYPPFPFGSLIIWCYTEFNLDNGGTYIVPGSHRSARGATTFHAGSDLIAMLDGEPGLVAICAPPGTCIVTDTRVLHCGGKRTASGTRYAMRCHYNRHYIRALHEHSQANLHVPNDVYQVLSDRLKHMMGISMNNSDPVKEMK
;
A
#
# COMPACT_ATOMS: atom_id res chain seq x y z
N SER A 1 13.44 -37.86 -1.53
CA SER A 1 12.79 -37.39 -2.75
C SER A 1 11.29 -37.25 -2.47
N GLY A 2 10.92 -36.11 -1.89
CA GLY A 2 9.53 -35.75 -1.71
C GLY A 2 9.14 -34.84 -2.88
N THR A 3 8.26 -35.35 -3.71
CA THR A 3 7.55 -34.57 -4.72
C THR A 3 6.89 -33.39 -4.03
N ARG A 4 7.31 -32.17 -4.37
CA ARG A 4 6.54 -30.95 -4.07
C ARG A 4 5.17 -31.16 -4.72
N GLY A 5 4.12 -31.22 -3.90
CA GLY A 5 2.76 -31.18 -4.39
C GLY A 5 2.61 -29.96 -5.29
N ASP A 6 1.84 -30.14 -6.34
CA ASP A 6 1.45 -29.09 -7.28
C ASP A 6 0.84 -27.93 -6.44
N THR A 7 1.66 -26.90 -6.15
CA THR A 7 1.18 -25.67 -5.52
C THR A 7 0.23 -25.07 -6.52
N GLY A 8 -1.07 -25.09 -6.22
CA GLY A 8 -2.15 -24.67 -7.11
C GLY A 8 -1.75 -23.40 -7.86
N GLN A 9 -1.92 -23.41 -9.17
CA GLN A 9 -1.53 -22.31 -10.04
C GLN A 9 -2.20 -21.02 -9.54
N ILE A 10 -1.41 -19.99 -9.20
CA ILE A 10 -1.94 -18.67 -8.82
C ILE A 10 -2.83 -18.20 -9.97
N ARG A 11 -4.04 -17.78 -9.65
CA ARG A 11 -5.03 -17.28 -10.62
C ARG A 11 -5.31 -15.81 -10.39
N ASP A 12 -5.87 -15.16 -11.39
CA ASP A 12 -6.37 -13.80 -11.27
C ASP A 12 -7.60 -13.75 -10.36
N SER A 13 -7.73 -12.70 -9.54
CA SER A 13 -8.92 -12.50 -8.69
C SER A 13 -10.19 -12.31 -9.51
N SER A 14 -10.07 -11.95 -10.78
CA SER A 14 -11.19 -11.85 -11.73
C SER A 14 -11.82 -13.17 -12.08
N ASP A 15 -11.10 -14.28 -11.91
CA ASP A 15 -11.61 -15.65 -12.18
C ASP A 15 -12.63 -16.10 -11.13
N PHE A 16 -12.78 -15.35 -10.05
CA PHE A 16 -13.69 -15.68 -8.95
C PHE A 16 -14.77 -14.62 -8.79
N ASP A 17 -16.01 -14.95 -9.13
CA ASP A 17 -17.14 -14.01 -9.09
C ASP A 17 -17.43 -13.45 -7.69
N TYR A 18 -17.08 -14.20 -6.65
CA TYR A 18 -17.35 -13.83 -5.26
C TYR A 18 -16.25 -12.97 -4.62
N LEU A 19 -15.10 -12.77 -5.26
CA LEU A 19 -14.05 -11.90 -4.77
C LEU A 19 -14.31 -10.43 -5.12
N PRO A 20 -13.74 -9.48 -4.37
CA PRO A 20 -13.90 -8.05 -4.63
C PRO A 20 -13.64 -7.66 -6.08
N LYS A 21 -14.53 -6.84 -6.61
CA LYS A 21 -14.40 -6.21 -7.92
C LYS A 21 -14.30 -4.69 -7.73
N PRO A 22 -13.71 -3.96 -8.70
CA PRO A 22 -13.74 -2.50 -8.65
C PRO A 22 -15.16 -1.96 -8.50
N SER A 23 -15.37 -1.04 -7.56
CA SER A 23 -16.67 -0.47 -7.22
C SER A 23 -16.52 0.97 -6.73
N SER A 24 -17.61 1.76 -6.89
CA SER A 24 -17.78 3.07 -6.25
C SER A 24 -18.82 3.04 -5.13
N ASP A 25 -19.51 1.91 -4.95
CA ASP A 25 -20.47 1.75 -3.87
C ASP A 25 -19.77 1.56 -2.52
N GLN A 26 -19.91 2.54 -1.65
CA GLN A 26 -19.25 2.54 -0.35
C GLN A 26 -19.66 1.34 0.52
N GLY A 27 -20.92 0.94 0.49
CA GLY A 27 -21.40 -0.20 1.26
C GLY A 27 -20.77 -1.51 0.78
N GLN A 28 -20.61 -1.66 -0.54
CA GLN A 28 -19.91 -2.80 -1.13
C GLN A 28 -18.42 -2.80 -0.77
N LEU A 29 -17.75 -1.65 -0.84
CA LEU A 29 -16.34 -1.52 -0.49
C LEU A 29 -16.09 -1.89 0.99
N GLU A 30 -16.95 -1.43 1.89
CA GLU A 30 -16.88 -1.77 3.32
C GLU A 30 -17.13 -3.28 3.55
N ALA A 31 -18.12 -3.85 2.89
CA ALA A 31 -18.43 -5.27 2.99
C ALA A 31 -17.28 -6.15 2.48
N ASP A 32 -16.68 -5.78 1.35
CA ASP A 32 -15.52 -6.46 0.77
C ASP A 32 -14.31 -6.39 1.70
N PHE A 33 -14.00 -5.20 2.22
CA PHE A 33 -12.89 -5.03 3.17
C PHE A 33 -13.07 -5.89 4.42
N VAL A 34 -14.26 -5.91 5.01
CA VAL A 34 -14.55 -6.72 6.20
C VAL A 34 -14.49 -8.21 5.89
N ARG A 35 -15.01 -8.63 4.75
CA ARG A 35 -15.09 -10.05 4.38
C ARG A 35 -13.74 -10.59 3.91
N TRP A 36 -13.05 -9.87 3.06
CA TRP A 36 -11.89 -10.35 2.32
C TRP A 36 -10.56 -9.75 2.77
N GLY A 37 -10.58 -8.66 3.53
CA GLY A 37 -9.40 -7.93 3.97
C GLY A 37 -8.88 -6.96 2.92
N TYR A 38 -9.63 -6.72 1.84
CA TYR A 38 -9.33 -5.72 0.82
C TYR A 38 -10.57 -5.32 0.04
N CYS A 39 -10.51 -4.17 -0.59
CA CYS A 39 -11.50 -3.71 -1.56
C CYS A 39 -10.82 -2.86 -2.65
N LEU A 40 -11.55 -2.59 -3.73
CA LEU A 40 -11.06 -1.93 -4.94
C LEU A 40 -11.94 -0.74 -5.27
N VAL A 41 -11.42 0.48 -5.07
CA VAL A 41 -12.12 1.70 -5.48
C VAL A 41 -11.86 1.94 -6.96
N GLU A 42 -12.90 1.77 -7.80
CA GLU A 42 -12.79 1.96 -9.24
C GLU A 42 -12.59 3.43 -9.61
N ASP A 43 -11.89 3.68 -10.71
CA ASP A 43 -11.66 5.04 -11.24
C ASP A 43 -11.30 6.05 -10.15
N ALA A 44 -10.48 5.63 -9.20
CA ALA A 44 -10.08 6.50 -8.09
C ALA A 44 -9.18 7.65 -8.55
N MET A 45 -8.49 7.46 -9.66
CA MET A 45 -7.75 8.49 -10.39
C MET A 45 -8.16 8.52 -11.85
N SER A 46 -8.30 9.70 -12.43
CA SER A 46 -8.46 9.85 -13.88
C SER A 46 -7.16 9.50 -14.63
N PRO A 47 -7.22 9.22 -15.94
CA PRO A 47 -6.02 9.01 -16.75
C PRO A 47 -5.02 10.17 -16.68
N GLU A 48 -5.49 11.40 -16.61
CA GLU A 48 -4.66 12.60 -16.49
C GLU A 48 -3.96 12.66 -15.15
N GLN A 49 -4.67 12.31 -14.06
CA GLN A 49 -4.10 12.25 -12.70
C GLN A 49 -3.05 11.15 -12.59
N VAL A 50 -3.32 9.97 -13.15
CA VAL A 50 -2.35 8.87 -13.25
C VAL A 50 -1.10 9.32 -14.02
N ASN A 51 -1.28 9.91 -15.20
CA ASN A 51 -0.16 10.36 -16.04
C ASN A 51 0.71 11.42 -15.33
N ALA A 52 0.10 12.38 -14.64
CA ALA A 52 0.83 13.40 -13.88
C ALA A 52 1.72 12.77 -12.80
N GLN A 53 1.20 11.77 -12.08
CA GLN A 53 1.95 11.10 -11.02
C GLN A 53 3.03 10.17 -11.59
N VAL A 54 2.73 9.42 -12.65
CA VAL A 54 3.72 8.56 -13.33
C VAL A 54 4.88 9.39 -13.89
N ASN A 55 4.60 10.49 -14.58
CA ASN A 55 5.64 11.34 -15.14
C ASN A 55 6.57 11.87 -14.04
N ARG A 56 6.01 12.35 -12.92
CA ARG A 56 6.81 12.82 -11.80
C ARG A 56 7.60 11.69 -11.11
N LEU A 57 6.99 10.50 -11.03
CA LEU A 57 7.66 9.32 -10.46
C LEU A 57 8.86 8.88 -11.32
N VAL A 58 8.68 8.83 -12.63
CA VAL A 58 9.73 8.44 -13.58
C VAL A 58 10.88 9.44 -13.56
N GLU A 59 10.57 10.75 -13.60
CA GLU A 59 11.57 11.82 -13.48
C GLU A 59 12.39 11.69 -12.19
N GLN A 60 11.73 11.45 -11.05
CA GLN A 60 12.40 11.28 -9.76
C GLN A 60 13.28 10.03 -9.74
N ALA A 61 12.75 8.93 -10.24
CA ALA A 61 13.48 7.66 -10.29
C ALA A 61 14.75 7.74 -11.18
N GLU A 62 14.67 8.48 -12.27
CA GLU A 62 15.81 8.75 -13.15
C GLU A 62 16.86 9.62 -12.45
N ALA A 63 16.43 10.68 -11.78
CA ALA A 63 17.33 11.53 -11.00
C ALA A 63 18.08 10.71 -9.93
N GLU A 64 17.38 9.82 -9.21
CA GLU A 64 17.99 8.94 -8.20
C GLU A 64 19.00 7.97 -8.82
N ARG A 65 18.72 7.43 -10.01
CA ARG A 65 19.68 6.57 -10.72
C ARG A 65 20.93 7.35 -11.14
N ASN A 66 20.75 8.55 -11.66
CA ASN A 66 21.85 9.41 -12.10
C ASN A 66 22.76 9.86 -10.94
N LEU A 67 22.23 9.91 -9.73
CA LEU A 67 22.98 10.25 -8.51
C LEU A 67 23.48 9.00 -7.75
N ASP A 68 23.30 7.82 -8.30
CA ASP A 68 23.62 6.53 -7.66
C ASP A 68 22.92 6.34 -6.28
N GLN A 69 21.70 6.89 -6.16
CA GLN A 69 20.87 6.83 -4.95
C GLN A 69 19.63 5.95 -5.12
N ALA A 70 19.50 5.27 -6.27
CA ALA A 70 18.33 4.44 -6.55
C ALA A 70 18.28 3.20 -5.64
N ILE A 71 17.14 3.00 -4.98
CA ILE A 71 16.89 1.82 -4.15
C ILE A 71 16.34 0.71 -5.03
N ASN A 72 17.16 -0.31 -5.30
CA ASN A 72 16.75 -1.48 -6.05
C ASN A 72 16.29 -2.58 -5.09
N THR A 73 15.08 -3.09 -5.28
CA THR A 73 14.48 -4.15 -4.46
C THR A 73 14.65 -5.54 -5.07
N SER A 74 15.38 -5.64 -6.18
CA SER A 74 15.75 -6.91 -6.82
C SER A 74 17.24 -6.93 -7.20
N ALA A 75 17.86 -8.10 -7.12
CA ALA A 75 19.27 -8.27 -7.44
C ALA A 75 19.62 -7.83 -8.89
N ASN A 76 18.68 -8.01 -9.81
CA ASN A 76 18.86 -7.66 -11.23
C ASN A 76 18.46 -6.23 -11.57
N LYS A 77 18.22 -5.39 -10.58
CA LYS A 77 17.73 -4.00 -10.75
C LYS A 77 16.43 -3.89 -11.57
N THR A 78 15.61 -4.94 -11.57
CA THR A 78 14.32 -4.98 -12.25
C THR A 78 13.18 -4.38 -11.40
N SER A 79 13.49 -3.90 -10.21
CA SER A 79 12.54 -3.21 -9.35
C SER A 79 13.22 -2.06 -8.62
N GLN A 80 12.69 -0.84 -8.79
CA GLN A 80 13.13 0.35 -8.08
C GLN A 80 12.04 0.84 -7.13
N LEU A 81 12.44 1.20 -5.92
CA LEU A 81 11.61 1.86 -4.93
C LEU A 81 12.01 3.33 -4.84
N VAL A 82 11.04 4.24 -4.99
CA VAL A 82 11.22 5.68 -4.80
C VAL A 82 10.59 6.07 -3.47
N ASN A 83 11.41 6.17 -2.43
CA ASN A 83 10.93 6.43 -1.06
C ASN A 83 10.52 7.90 -0.84
N ASN A 84 9.73 8.13 0.22
CA ASN A 84 9.41 9.46 0.75
C ASN A 84 8.81 10.41 -0.31
N LEU A 85 7.81 9.94 -1.05
CA LEU A 85 7.18 10.70 -2.13
C LEU A 85 6.62 12.05 -1.68
N VAL A 86 6.22 12.20 -0.42
CA VAL A 86 5.78 13.48 0.16
C VAL A 86 6.84 14.59 0.03
N LEU A 87 8.12 14.25 -0.04
CA LEU A 87 9.22 15.20 -0.25
C LEU A 87 9.50 15.44 -1.74
N LYS A 88 8.89 14.69 -2.66
CA LYS A 88 9.33 14.59 -4.06
C LYS A 88 8.33 15.17 -5.07
N GLY A 89 7.27 15.82 -4.61
CA GLY A 89 6.34 16.51 -5.50
C GLY A 89 4.99 16.81 -4.89
N GLN A 90 4.38 17.92 -5.31
CA GLN A 90 3.05 18.32 -4.84
C GLN A 90 1.99 17.28 -5.24
N VAL A 91 2.09 16.71 -6.44
CA VAL A 91 1.17 15.69 -6.95
C VAL A 91 1.05 14.47 -6.02
N PHE A 92 2.14 14.10 -5.35
CA PHE A 92 2.13 13.01 -4.38
C PHE A 92 1.58 13.45 -3.03
N ARG A 93 1.87 14.68 -2.58
CA ARG A 93 1.29 15.25 -1.36
C ARG A 93 -0.22 15.31 -1.46
N ASP A 94 -0.73 15.82 -2.57
CA ASP A 94 -2.17 15.93 -2.81
C ASP A 94 -2.84 14.54 -2.83
N ALA A 95 -2.20 13.54 -3.44
CA ALA A 95 -2.74 12.18 -3.46
C ALA A 95 -2.71 11.49 -2.08
N VAL A 96 -1.66 11.74 -1.29
CA VAL A 96 -1.54 11.24 0.10
C VAL A 96 -2.61 11.85 1.02
N GLU A 97 -3.01 13.08 0.75
CA GLU A 97 -4.10 13.77 1.47
C GLU A 97 -5.49 13.48 0.89
N PHE A 98 -5.57 12.63 -0.14
CA PHE A 98 -6.82 12.26 -0.81
C PHE A 98 -7.55 13.43 -1.48
N LEU A 99 -6.81 14.46 -1.92
CA LEU A 99 -7.42 15.61 -2.58
C LEU A 99 -7.96 15.21 -3.96
N GLU A 100 -9.17 15.70 -4.27
CA GLU A 100 -9.85 15.41 -5.54
C GLU A 100 -9.03 15.86 -6.76
N SER A 101 -8.18 16.89 -6.61
CA SER A 101 -7.26 17.37 -7.65
C SER A 101 -6.23 16.31 -8.08
N ALA A 102 -5.82 15.40 -7.18
CA ALA A 102 -4.84 14.36 -7.45
C ALA A 102 -5.45 12.96 -7.57
N ALA A 103 -6.64 12.75 -7.01
CA ALA A 103 -7.39 11.50 -7.06
C ALA A 103 -8.89 11.83 -7.02
N GLN A 104 -9.58 11.69 -8.16
CA GLN A 104 -10.98 12.10 -8.29
C GLN A 104 -11.93 11.45 -7.28
N LYS A 105 -11.62 10.23 -6.79
CA LYS A 105 -12.32 9.59 -5.69
C LYS A 105 -11.48 9.52 -4.41
N GLY A 106 -10.48 10.38 -4.27
CA GLY A 106 -9.72 10.55 -3.04
C GLY A 106 -10.60 10.74 -1.81
N PRO A 107 -11.63 11.62 -1.84
CA PRO A 107 -12.56 11.78 -0.73
C PRO A 107 -13.27 10.49 -0.31
N LEU A 108 -13.64 9.60 -1.25
CA LEU A 108 -14.23 8.29 -0.92
C LEU A 108 -13.22 7.38 -0.21
N VAL A 109 -11.96 7.38 -0.67
CA VAL A 109 -10.89 6.59 -0.02
C VAL A 109 -10.63 7.12 1.40
N ASP A 110 -10.60 8.44 1.60
CA ASP A 110 -10.44 9.07 2.91
C ASP A 110 -11.58 8.69 3.89
N GLU A 111 -12.82 8.73 3.40
CA GLU A 111 -13.98 8.32 4.20
C GLU A 111 -13.91 6.84 4.58
N LEU A 112 -13.55 5.98 3.64
CA LEU A 112 -13.37 4.55 3.89
C LEU A 112 -12.28 4.30 4.95
N LEU A 113 -11.12 4.94 4.82
CA LEU A 113 -10.05 4.84 5.82
C LEU A 113 -10.47 5.39 7.19
N THR A 114 -11.23 6.48 7.22
CA THR A 114 -11.78 7.03 8.46
C THR A 114 -12.69 6.03 9.16
N LYS A 115 -13.51 5.28 8.44
CA LYS A 115 -14.35 4.21 9.00
C LYS A 115 -13.50 3.02 9.49
N ILE A 116 -12.48 2.63 8.75
CA ILE A 116 -11.61 1.50 9.09
C ILE A 116 -10.75 1.80 10.33
N MET A 117 -10.13 2.97 10.37
CA MET A 117 -9.07 3.29 11.34
C MET A 117 -9.47 4.33 12.38
N GLY A 118 -10.58 5.03 12.19
CA GLY A 118 -10.96 6.18 13.00
C GLY A 118 -10.35 7.49 12.50
N LYS A 119 -10.88 8.60 13.02
CA LYS A 119 -10.43 9.95 12.66
C LYS A 119 -8.97 10.18 13.08
N GLY A 120 -8.26 10.99 12.31
CA GLY A 120 -6.90 11.42 12.63
C GLY A 120 -5.83 10.34 12.41
N PHE A 121 -6.10 9.36 11.56
CA PHE A 121 -5.09 8.38 11.15
C PHE A 121 -3.85 9.07 10.58
N GLY A 122 -2.67 8.46 10.79
CA GLY A 122 -1.39 9.00 10.35
C GLY A 122 -0.83 8.29 9.12
N LEU A 123 0.11 8.94 8.46
CA LEU A 123 0.87 8.38 7.34
C LEU A 123 2.09 7.63 7.88
N GLY A 124 2.18 6.33 7.59
CA GLY A 124 3.36 5.52 7.90
C GLY A 124 4.47 5.72 6.88
N CYS A 125 4.16 5.55 5.60
CA CYS A 125 5.07 5.83 4.50
C CYS A 125 4.31 6.07 3.20
N ALA A 126 4.99 6.70 2.23
CA ALA A 126 4.52 6.83 0.85
C ALA A 126 5.70 6.61 -0.10
N HIS A 127 5.60 5.60 -0.97
CA HIS A 127 6.65 5.28 -1.91
C HIS A 127 6.11 4.83 -3.27
N GLY A 128 6.88 5.16 -4.31
CA GLY A 128 6.64 4.71 -5.67
C GLY A 128 7.31 3.35 -5.91
N SER A 129 6.61 2.49 -6.63
CA SER A 129 7.10 1.17 -7.05
C SER A 129 7.17 1.12 -8.56
N ILE A 130 8.35 0.86 -9.09
CA ILE A 130 8.63 0.70 -10.52
C ILE A 130 9.14 -0.72 -10.72
N VAL A 131 8.40 -1.52 -11.49
CA VAL A 131 8.71 -2.95 -11.68
C VAL A 131 8.77 -3.26 -13.17
N HIS A 132 9.94 -3.70 -13.61
CA HIS A 132 10.18 -4.18 -14.96
C HIS A 132 9.99 -5.70 -15.04
N GLU A 133 10.00 -6.26 -16.26
CA GLU A 133 9.96 -7.69 -16.49
C GLU A 133 10.99 -8.44 -15.63
N GLY A 134 10.57 -9.52 -15.00
CA GLY A 134 11.37 -10.35 -14.09
C GLY A 134 11.44 -9.86 -12.64
N GLY A 135 10.99 -8.62 -12.36
CA GLY A 135 10.98 -8.04 -11.01
C GLY A 135 9.68 -8.27 -10.24
N GLY A 136 9.62 -7.70 -9.05
CA GLY A 136 8.41 -7.55 -8.24
C GLY A 136 8.15 -8.63 -7.20
N LEU A 137 8.67 -9.84 -7.37
CA LEU A 137 8.40 -10.95 -6.45
C LEU A 137 8.92 -10.66 -5.03
N GLN A 138 8.04 -10.81 -4.07
CA GLN A 138 8.34 -10.69 -2.64
C GLN A 138 7.96 -11.99 -1.92
N GLU A 139 8.51 -12.17 -0.72
CA GLU A 139 8.04 -13.19 0.20
C GLU A 139 6.64 -12.84 0.73
N ILE A 140 5.82 -13.87 1.01
CA ILE A 140 4.49 -13.69 1.59
C ILE A 140 4.64 -13.19 3.02
N HIS A 141 3.94 -12.10 3.34
CA HIS A 141 4.01 -11.44 4.64
C HIS A 141 2.68 -10.79 5.01
N ILE A 142 2.64 -10.28 6.23
CA ILE A 142 1.62 -9.32 6.71
C ILE A 142 2.33 -8.06 7.17
N ASP A 143 1.78 -6.89 6.86
CA ASP A 143 2.39 -5.63 7.23
C ASP A 143 2.32 -5.36 8.74
N GLN A 144 1.27 -5.85 9.41
CA GLN A 144 1.11 -5.73 10.86
C GLN A 144 2.06 -6.65 11.66
N GLY A 145 2.91 -7.44 11.02
CA GLY A 145 3.85 -8.36 11.65
C GLY A 145 4.87 -7.71 12.60
N ILE A 146 5.00 -6.40 12.54
CA ILE A 146 5.80 -5.58 13.47
C ILE A 146 5.17 -5.44 14.86
N VAL A 147 3.89 -5.80 15.02
CA VAL A 147 3.17 -5.77 16.29
C VAL A 147 3.09 -7.19 16.85
N PRO A 148 3.38 -7.41 18.16
CA PRO A 148 3.24 -8.72 18.75
C PRO A 148 1.80 -9.27 18.63
N MET A 149 1.69 -10.57 18.35
CA MET A 149 0.40 -11.27 18.40
C MET A 149 0.03 -11.62 19.85
N PRO A 150 -1.28 -11.86 20.13
CA PRO A 150 -2.40 -11.96 19.19
C PRO A 150 -2.88 -10.60 18.69
N TYR A 151 -3.26 -10.53 17.42
CA TYR A 151 -3.79 -9.28 16.85
C TYR A 151 -5.21 -9.01 17.32
N PRO A 152 -5.58 -7.72 17.53
CA PRO A 152 -6.95 -7.35 17.83
C PRO A 152 -7.87 -7.66 16.62
N PRO A 153 -9.20 -7.67 16.83
CA PRO A 153 -10.17 -7.92 15.76
C PRO A 153 -10.31 -6.75 14.76
N PHE A 154 -9.37 -5.82 14.76
CA PHE A 154 -9.32 -4.66 13.86
C PHE A 154 -7.87 -4.40 13.41
N PRO A 155 -7.64 -3.81 12.23
CA PRO A 155 -6.32 -3.47 11.77
C PRO A 155 -5.73 -2.28 12.54
N PHE A 156 -4.41 -2.26 12.70
CA PHE A 156 -3.69 -1.07 13.16
C PHE A 156 -3.38 -0.11 12.03
N GLY A 157 -3.41 -0.59 10.80
CA GLY A 157 -3.17 0.19 9.61
C GLY A 157 -3.88 -0.35 8.38
N SER A 158 -3.73 0.37 7.29
CA SER A 158 -4.17 -0.01 5.96
C SER A 158 -3.08 0.34 4.95
N LEU A 159 -2.80 -0.59 4.04
CA LEU A 159 -1.99 -0.33 2.87
C LEU A 159 -2.90 0.09 1.72
N ILE A 160 -2.62 1.25 1.15
CA ILE A 160 -3.25 1.77 -0.05
C ILE A 160 -2.32 1.60 -1.23
N ILE A 161 -2.82 1.07 -2.34
CA ILE A 161 -2.07 0.96 -3.58
C ILE A 161 -2.83 1.70 -4.69
N TRP A 162 -2.25 2.78 -5.17
CA TRP A 162 -2.71 3.50 -6.34
C TRP A 162 -2.13 2.81 -7.58
N CYS A 163 -2.99 2.15 -8.35
CA CYS A 163 -2.59 1.40 -9.54
C CYS A 163 -2.43 2.37 -10.71
N TYR A 164 -1.20 2.78 -11.00
CA TYR A 164 -0.94 3.64 -12.17
C TYR A 164 -0.97 2.87 -13.49
N THR A 165 -0.71 1.58 -13.45
CA THR A 165 -0.85 0.66 -14.56
C THR A 165 -1.75 -0.49 -14.13
N GLU A 166 -2.19 -1.29 -15.08
CA GLU A 166 -2.99 -2.48 -14.80
C GLU A 166 -2.27 -3.44 -13.86
N PHE A 167 -3.01 -3.98 -12.89
CA PHE A 167 -2.60 -5.08 -12.01
C PHE A 167 -3.32 -6.35 -12.43
N ASN A 168 -2.57 -7.41 -12.63
CA ASN A 168 -3.01 -8.78 -12.87
C ASN A 168 -1.83 -9.73 -12.64
N LEU A 169 -2.01 -11.00 -12.87
CA LEU A 169 -0.97 -12.01 -12.67
C LEU A 169 0.29 -11.71 -13.50
N ASP A 170 0.15 -11.42 -14.80
CA ASP A 170 1.27 -11.21 -15.70
C ASP A 170 2.00 -9.87 -15.46
N ASN A 171 1.27 -8.86 -15.04
CA ASN A 171 1.82 -7.56 -14.70
C ASN A 171 2.49 -7.52 -13.32
N GLY A 172 2.51 -8.64 -12.60
CA GLY A 172 3.08 -8.73 -11.26
C GLY A 172 2.26 -7.91 -10.26
N GLY A 173 0.94 -7.97 -10.34
CA GLY A 173 0.02 -7.38 -9.37
C GLY A 173 0.30 -7.88 -7.95
N THR A 174 -0.32 -7.29 -6.96
CA THR A 174 -0.23 -7.78 -5.58
C THR A 174 -0.93 -9.13 -5.49
N TYR A 175 -0.22 -10.13 -4.97
CA TYR A 175 -0.83 -11.41 -4.60
C TYR A 175 -1.36 -11.32 -3.19
N ILE A 176 -2.54 -11.88 -2.95
CA ILE A 176 -3.24 -11.83 -1.67
C ILE A 176 -3.92 -13.15 -1.36
N VAL A 177 -4.02 -13.49 -0.08
CA VAL A 177 -4.87 -14.59 0.41
C VAL A 177 -6.15 -13.98 0.97
N PRO A 178 -7.26 -13.97 0.21
CA PRO A 178 -8.49 -13.31 0.62
C PRO A 178 -9.05 -13.88 1.93
N GLY A 179 -9.39 -13.00 2.87
CA GLY A 179 -9.97 -13.39 4.17
C GLY A 179 -8.95 -13.83 5.23
N SER A 180 -7.67 -13.94 4.91
CA SER A 180 -6.62 -14.39 5.84
C SER A 180 -6.44 -13.48 7.07
N HIS A 181 -6.80 -12.22 7.01
CA HIS A 181 -6.81 -11.28 8.15
C HIS A 181 -7.65 -11.77 9.33
N ARG A 182 -8.64 -12.64 9.10
CA ARG A 182 -9.49 -13.22 10.15
C ARG A 182 -8.82 -14.38 10.89
N SER A 183 -7.97 -15.12 10.20
CA SER A 183 -7.26 -16.26 10.76
C SER A 183 -6.10 -15.86 11.67
N ALA A 184 -5.53 -14.66 11.47
CA ALA A 184 -4.48 -14.10 12.31
C ALA A 184 -4.93 -13.78 13.76
N ARG A 185 -6.23 -13.80 14.04
CA ARG A 185 -6.77 -13.36 15.36
C ARG A 185 -6.39 -14.24 16.54
N GLY A 186 -6.09 -15.52 16.32
CA GLY A 186 -5.84 -16.48 17.40
C GLY A 186 -4.45 -17.11 17.36
N ALA A 187 -3.66 -16.83 16.34
CA ALA A 187 -2.33 -17.40 16.21
C ALA A 187 -1.33 -16.63 17.09
N THR A 188 -0.65 -17.34 17.99
CA THR A 188 0.42 -16.77 18.82
C THR A 188 1.73 -16.64 18.05
N THR A 189 1.85 -17.30 16.93
CA THR A 189 2.97 -17.22 15.99
C THR A 189 2.49 -17.66 14.60
N PHE A 190 2.77 -16.89 13.56
CA PHE A 190 2.80 -17.43 12.21
C PHE A 190 4.05 -18.30 12.13
N HIS A 191 3.93 -19.57 12.48
CA HIS A 191 4.93 -20.50 12.06
C HIS A 191 4.76 -20.71 10.56
N ALA A 192 5.83 -20.48 9.82
CA ALA A 192 5.93 -20.88 8.41
C ALA A 192 5.80 -22.42 8.36
N GLY A 193 4.60 -22.94 8.55
CA GLY A 193 4.28 -24.34 8.70
C GLY A 193 2.95 -24.68 8.07
N SER A 194 2.32 -25.70 8.60
CA SER A 194 1.06 -26.27 8.10
C SER A 194 -0.07 -25.26 7.89
N ASP A 195 -0.16 -24.24 8.76
CA ASP A 195 -1.27 -23.28 8.71
C ASP A 195 -1.14 -22.31 7.53
N LEU A 196 0.09 -21.83 7.25
CA LEU A 196 0.34 -21.02 6.06
C LEU A 196 0.10 -21.84 4.79
N ILE A 197 0.60 -23.07 4.74
CA ILE A 197 0.39 -23.97 3.60
C ILE A 197 -1.10 -24.20 3.39
N ALA A 198 -1.86 -24.54 4.46
CA ALA A 198 -3.30 -24.74 4.37
C ALA A 198 -4.06 -23.50 3.88
N MET A 199 -3.62 -22.31 4.24
CA MET A 199 -4.20 -21.05 3.72
C MET A 199 -3.87 -20.82 2.24
N LEU A 200 -2.66 -21.17 1.80
CA LEU A 200 -2.23 -21.00 0.42
C LEU A 200 -2.89 -22.06 -0.50
N ASP A 201 -3.11 -23.26 0.01
CA ASP A 201 -3.76 -24.38 -0.70
C ASP A 201 -5.29 -24.35 -0.57
N GLY A 202 -5.84 -23.48 0.29
CA GLY A 202 -7.28 -23.31 0.46
C GLY A 202 -7.94 -22.60 -0.73
N GLU A 203 -9.27 -22.67 -0.82
CA GLU A 203 -10.02 -21.92 -1.83
C GLU A 203 -10.39 -20.50 -1.30
N PRO A 204 -10.02 -19.43 -2.02
CA PRO A 204 -9.35 -19.40 -3.34
C PRO A 204 -7.81 -19.52 -3.27
N GLY A 205 -7.19 -19.62 -2.09
CA GLY A 205 -5.76 -19.63 -1.91
C GLY A 205 -5.13 -18.26 -2.23
N LEU A 206 -3.92 -18.27 -2.78
CA LEU A 206 -3.20 -17.07 -3.20
C LEU A 206 -3.70 -16.67 -4.60
N VAL A 207 -4.21 -15.43 -4.72
CA VAL A 207 -4.69 -14.87 -6.00
C VAL A 207 -3.95 -13.57 -6.33
N ALA A 208 -3.81 -13.27 -7.62
CA ALA A 208 -3.33 -11.97 -8.09
C ALA A 208 -4.51 -10.98 -8.15
N ILE A 209 -4.41 -9.85 -7.49
CA ILE A 209 -5.44 -8.81 -7.56
C ILE A 209 -5.49 -8.25 -8.98
N CYS A 210 -6.68 -8.27 -9.59
CA CYS A 210 -6.94 -7.61 -10.88
C CYS A 210 -7.54 -6.23 -10.65
N ALA A 211 -6.84 -5.21 -11.13
CA ALA A 211 -7.25 -3.82 -11.01
C ALA A 211 -6.83 -3.02 -12.25
N PRO A 212 -7.77 -2.38 -12.95
CA PRO A 212 -7.46 -1.45 -14.03
C PRO A 212 -6.60 -0.26 -13.55
N PRO A 213 -5.89 0.42 -14.46
CA PRO A 213 -5.23 1.69 -14.13
C PRO A 213 -6.21 2.70 -13.51
N GLY A 214 -5.76 3.48 -12.55
CA GLY A 214 -6.59 4.44 -11.81
C GLY A 214 -7.35 3.83 -10.63
N THR A 215 -7.35 2.51 -10.46
CA THR A 215 -7.96 1.86 -9.28
C THR A 215 -7.12 2.12 -8.01
N CYS A 216 -7.80 2.28 -6.88
CA CYS A 216 -7.18 2.29 -5.57
C CYS A 216 -7.50 0.99 -4.82
N ILE A 217 -6.48 0.19 -4.51
CA ILE A 217 -6.62 -0.99 -3.67
C ILE A 217 -6.45 -0.57 -2.22
N VAL A 218 -7.39 -0.94 -1.35
CA VAL A 218 -7.35 -0.69 0.10
C VAL A 218 -7.26 -2.04 0.80
N THR A 219 -6.21 -2.27 1.60
CA THR A 219 -5.98 -3.56 2.26
C THR A 219 -5.86 -3.44 3.76
N ASP A 220 -6.28 -4.47 4.47
CA ASP A 220 -6.03 -4.66 5.90
C ASP A 220 -4.59 -5.14 6.10
N THR A 221 -3.83 -4.47 6.97
CA THR A 221 -2.42 -4.83 7.22
C THR A 221 -2.19 -6.21 7.83
N ARG A 222 -3.26 -6.92 8.21
CA ARG A 222 -3.22 -8.30 8.71
C ARG A 222 -3.38 -9.34 7.61
N VAL A 223 -3.74 -8.95 6.39
CA VAL A 223 -3.93 -9.89 5.29
C VAL A 223 -2.58 -10.40 4.79
N LEU A 224 -2.50 -11.70 4.51
CA LEU A 224 -1.33 -12.30 3.86
C LEU A 224 -1.25 -11.84 2.41
N HIS A 225 -0.13 -11.25 2.04
CA HIS A 225 0.08 -10.74 0.68
C HIS A 225 1.57 -10.70 0.31
N CYS A 226 1.83 -10.45 -0.95
CA CYS A 226 3.18 -10.15 -1.46
C CYS A 226 3.11 -9.44 -2.82
N GLY A 227 4.21 -8.85 -3.24
CA GLY A 227 4.37 -8.43 -4.63
C GLY A 227 4.47 -9.62 -5.55
N GLY A 228 3.74 -9.60 -6.66
CA GLY A 228 3.79 -10.62 -7.69
C GLY A 228 4.97 -10.42 -8.65
N LYS A 229 5.43 -11.51 -9.26
CA LYS A 229 6.46 -11.46 -10.31
C LYS A 229 5.85 -10.92 -11.60
N ARG A 230 6.46 -9.87 -12.16
CA ARG A 230 6.09 -9.41 -13.49
C ARG A 230 6.70 -10.29 -14.57
N THR A 231 5.85 -10.88 -15.40
CA THR A 231 6.24 -11.70 -16.56
C THR A 231 5.99 -10.99 -17.89
N ALA A 232 5.07 -10.01 -17.89
CA ALA A 232 4.78 -9.20 -19.07
C ALA A 232 5.94 -8.20 -19.36
N SER A 233 6.13 -7.87 -20.62
CA SER A 233 7.04 -6.80 -21.05
C SER A 233 6.59 -5.42 -20.55
N GLY A 234 7.50 -4.45 -20.58
CA GLY A 234 7.24 -3.07 -20.14
C GLY A 234 7.38 -2.89 -18.62
N THR A 235 6.64 -1.92 -18.06
CA THR A 235 6.85 -1.49 -16.68
C THR A 235 5.51 -1.33 -15.95
N ARG A 236 5.44 -1.84 -14.72
CA ARG A 236 4.34 -1.56 -13.79
C ARG A 236 4.73 -0.42 -12.87
N TYR A 237 3.83 0.56 -12.75
CA TYR A 237 3.95 1.69 -11.85
C TYR A 237 2.85 1.66 -10.80
N ALA A 238 3.19 2.02 -9.57
CA ALA A 238 2.22 2.19 -8.50
C ALA A 238 2.77 3.16 -7.43
N MET A 239 1.87 3.79 -6.68
CA MET A 239 2.21 4.40 -5.39
C MET A 239 1.60 3.56 -4.28
N ARG A 240 2.39 3.29 -3.24
CA ARG A 240 1.97 2.57 -2.05
C ARG A 240 2.08 3.49 -0.84
N CYS A 241 1.01 3.56 -0.06
CA CYS A 241 0.96 4.37 1.15
C CYS A 241 0.46 3.51 2.31
N HIS A 242 1.19 3.50 3.41
CA HIS A 242 0.72 2.93 4.66
C HIS A 242 0.10 4.02 5.52
N TYR A 243 -1.11 3.78 5.99
CA TYR A 243 -1.76 4.61 6.98
C TYR A 243 -1.99 3.82 8.25
N ASN A 244 -1.80 4.48 9.40
CA ASN A 244 -1.91 3.85 10.71
C ASN A 244 -2.94 4.59 11.58
N ARG A 245 -3.58 3.88 12.51
CA ARG A 245 -4.38 4.53 13.55
C ARG A 245 -3.55 5.60 14.27
N HIS A 246 -4.20 6.68 14.68
CA HIS A 246 -3.53 7.86 15.26
C HIS A 246 -2.59 7.55 16.44
N TYR A 247 -2.86 6.47 17.19
CA TYR A 247 -2.05 6.05 18.34
C TYR A 247 -0.93 5.06 17.97
N ILE A 248 -0.86 4.62 16.72
CA ILE A 248 0.23 3.78 16.21
C ILE A 248 1.27 4.68 15.56
N ARG A 249 2.39 4.81 16.23
CA ARG A 249 3.54 5.47 15.63
C ARG A 249 4.09 4.59 14.51
N ALA A 250 4.41 5.19 13.38
CA ALA A 250 5.03 4.48 12.28
C ALA A 250 6.34 3.80 12.75
N LEU A 251 6.39 2.47 12.62
CA LEU A 251 7.46 1.64 13.18
C LEU A 251 8.53 1.27 12.13
N HIS A 252 8.31 1.58 10.85
CA HIS A 252 9.28 1.31 9.81
C HIS A 252 10.42 2.33 9.82
N GLU A 253 11.63 1.89 9.51
CA GLU A 253 12.80 2.77 9.34
C GLU A 253 12.59 3.84 8.26
N HIS A 254 11.69 3.58 7.31
CA HIS A 254 11.26 4.51 6.26
C HIS A 254 10.00 5.31 6.65
N SER A 255 9.61 5.28 7.92
CA SER A 255 8.40 5.95 8.37
C SER A 255 8.55 7.48 8.29
N GLN A 256 7.45 8.15 8.01
CA GLN A 256 7.43 9.61 7.97
C GLN A 256 7.81 10.23 9.32
N ALA A 257 7.57 9.53 10.43
CA ALA A 257 7.93 9.98 11.77
C ALA A 257 9.44 10.13 12.00
N ASN A 258 10.27 9.40 11.23
CA ASN A 258 11.73 9.47 11.29
C ASN A 258 12.31 10.31 10.14
N LEU A 259 11.46 10.87 9.29
CA LEU A 259 11.88 11.61 8.13
C LEU A 259 12.33 13.02 8.52
N HIS A 260 13.54 13.37 8.12
CA HIS A 260 13.96 14.76 8.17
C HIS A 260 13.31 15.52 7.00
N VAL A 261 12.43 16.48 7.32
CA VAL A 261 11.74 17.29 6.34
C VAL A 261 12.53 18.60 6.13
N PRO A 262 13.06 18.85 4.91
CA PRO A 262 13.70 20.14 4.59
C PRO A 262 12.76 21.31 4.82
N ASN A 263 13.30 22.46 5.23
CA ASN A 263 12.50 23.64 5.59
C ASN A 263 11.62 24.14 4.43
N ASP A 264 12.13 24.14 3.22
CA ASP A 264 11.38 24.55 2.02
C ASP A 264 10.18 23.63 1.75
N VAL A 265 10.34 22.32 1.97
CA VAL A 265 9.23 21.36 1.90
C VAL A 265 8.26 21.57 3.06
N TYR A 266 8.76 21.74 4.30
CA TYR A 266 7.91 21.94 5.48
C TYR A 266 6.96 23.15 5.32
N GLN A 267 7.43 24.23 4.71
CA GLN A 267 6.64 25.45 4.49
C GLN A 267 5.45 25.25 3.53
N VAL A 268 5.54 24.27 2.64
CA VAL A 268 4.47 23.97 1.65
C VAL A 268 3.57 22.81 2.06
N LEU A 269 3.86 22.14 3.18
CA LEU A 269 2.97 21.09 3.70
C LEU A 269 1.70 21.72 4.29
N SER A 270 0.56 21.13 4.01
CA SER A 270 -0.69 21.45 4.68
C SER A 270 -0.63 21.09 6.17
N ASP A 271 -1.47 21.68 6.99
CA ASP A 271 -1.57 21.32 8.40
C ASP A 271 -2.07 19.86 8.57
N ARG A 272 -2.93 19.39 7.67
CA ARG A 272 -3.38 18.02 7.66
C ARG A 272 -2.20 17.06 7.40
N LEU A 273 -1.39 17.32 6.38
CA LEU A 273 -0.27 16.46 6.05
C LEU A 273 0.79 16.46 7.16
N LYS A 274 1.08 17.63 7.76
CA LYS A 274 1.93 17.73 8.96
C LYS A 274 1.40 16.85 10.09
N HIS A 275 0.08 16.90 10.34
CA HIS A 275 -0.55 16.06 11.35
C HIS A 275 -0.41 14.56 11.00
N MET A 276 -0.73 14.17 9.76
CA MET A 276 -0.62 12.78 9.30
C MET A 276 0.81 12.25 9.41
N MET A 277 1.81 13.08 9.17
CA MET A 277 3.24 12.74 9.29
C MET A 277 3.74 12.77 10.74
N GLY A 278 2.93 13.20 11.70
CA GLY A 278 3.34 13.33 13.09
C GLY A 278 4.38 14.42 13.37
N ILE A 279 4.51 15.39 12.47
CA ILE A 279 5.43 16.55 12.57
C ILE A 279 4.69 17.84 12.84
N SER A 280 3.36 17.77 12.96
CA SER A 280 2.57 18.94 13.24
C SER A 280 2.78 19.37 14.68
N MET A 281 3.01 20.59 14.78
CA MET A 281 2.36 21.34 15.76
C MET A 281 3.10 21.89 16.89
N ASN A 282 4.05 21.52 17.38
CA ASN A 282 4.49 22.18 18.61
C ASN A 282 5.94 22.61 18.57
N ASN A 283 6.25 23.31 17.53
CA ASN A 283 7.31 24.30 17.62
C ASN A 283 6.79 25.67 18.09
N SER A 284 5.70 25.74 18.79
CA SER A 284 5.55 26.76 19.82
C SER A 284 6.61 26.43 20.85
N ASP A 285 7.68 27.18 20.84
CA ASP A 285 8.81 27.04 21.74
C ASP A 285 8.27 27.11 23.19
N PRO A 286 8.14 25.98 23.93
CA PRO A 286 7.54 26.02 25.26
C PRO A 286 8.37 26.86 26.24
N VAL A 287 9.58 27.23 25.86
CA VAL A 287 10.46 28.09 26.66
C VAL A 287 10.05 29.56 26.56
N LYS A 288 9.32 29.99 25.51
CA LYS A 288 8.81 31.34 25.40
C LYS A 288 7.58 31.61 26.26
N GLU A 289 6.84 30.62 26.63
CA GLU A 289 5.65 30.74 27.48
C GLU A 289 5.97 30.71 28.98
N MET A 290 7.18 30.37 29.35
CA MET A 290 7.63 30.31 30.74
C MET A 290 8.37 31.58 31.20
N LYS A 291 8.26 32.67 30.46
CA LYS A 291 8.81 34.00 30.89
C LYS A 291 7.63 34.91 31.33
#